data_7f75db2d519a4f71dce2a66e4d95e82d
#
_entry.id   7f75db2d519a4f71dce2a66e4d95e82d
#
_cell.length_a   1.000
_cell.length_b   1.000
_cell.length_c   1.000
_cell.angle_alpha   90.00
_cell.angle_beta   90.00
_cell.angle_gamma   90.00
#
_symmetry.space_group_name_H-M   'P 1'
#
loop_
_entity.id
_entity.type
_entity.pdbx_description
1 polymer ?
#
loop_
_entity_poly.entity_id
_entity_poly.type
_entity_poly.pdbx_seq_one_letter_code
_entity_poly.pdbx_strand_id
1 'polypeptide(L)'
;MLYNYNMSTADSDDLVFKGLADSRRRQILDLLKARPHTTGELCRAFEAALDRCTVMQHIGVLERAGLIIARREGRTRWNYLNAAPFKDIYDRWISAYATDAVDLLARLKRDLEGA
;
A
#
# COMPACT_ATOMS: atom_id res chain seq x y z
N MET A 1 -9.75 7.12 24.28
CA MET A 1 -10.09 6.89 23.68
C MET A 1 -10.71 6.16 22.92
N LEU A 2 -10.88 5.76 22.47
CA LEU A 2 -11.79 5.03 22.14
C LEU A 2 -12.26 5.01 20.79
N TYR A 3 -12.11 5.87 20.22
CA TYR A 3 -12.41 6.22 19.02
C TYR A 3 -12.07 5.29 17.97
N ASN A 4 -10.97 4.88 18.01
CA ASN A 4 -10.46 4.14 16.90
C ASN A 4 -11.03 2.79 16.78
N TYR A 5 -11.49 2.21 17.84
CA TYR A 5 -12.04 0.90 17.68
C TYR A 5 -13.43 0.92 17.07
N ASN A 6 -13.94 2.06 16.81
CA ASN A 6 -15.21 2.19 16.10
C ASN A 6 -15.02 2.40 14.61
N MET A 7 -13.79 2.34 14.12
CA MET A 7 -13.54 2.46 12.68
C MET A 7 -14.15 1.27 11.96
N SER A 8 -15.04 1.55 11.01
CA SER A 8 -15.66 0.52 10.21
C SER A 8 -14.66 -0.07 9.21
N THR A 9 -15.01 -1.22 8.63
CA THR A 9 -14.24 -1.83 7.55
C THR A 9 -14.14 -0.87 6.37
N ALA A 10 -15.22 -0.15 6.05
CA ALA A 10 -15.22 0.83 4.97
C ALA A 10 -14.22 1.95 5.24
N ASP A 11 -14.16 2.46 6.48
CA ASP A 11 -13.22 3.51 6.84
C ASP A 11 -11.78 3.02 6.77
N SER A 12 -11.52 1.78 7.19
CA SER A 12 -10.20 1.18 7.09
C SER A 12 -9.77 1.03 5.63
N ASP A 13 -10.68 0.59 4.77
CA ASP A 13 -10.39 0.46 3.33
C ASP A 13 -10.09 1.82 2.70
N ASP A 14 -10.84 2.84 3.08
CA ASP A 14 -10.62 4.20 2.56
C ASP A 14 -9.23 4.71 2.90
N LEU A 15 -8.72 4.41 4.08
CA LEU A 15 -7.34 4.78 4.44
C LEU A 15 -6.32 4.07 3.55
N VAL A 16 -6.55 2.81 3.20
CA VAL A 16 -5.67 2.08 2.30
C VAL A 16 -5.71 2.70 0.91
N PHE A 17 -6.90 2.98 0.38
CA PHE A 17 -7.04 3.62 -0.93
C PHE A 17 -6.40 5.01 -0.94
N LYS A 18 -6.56 5.78 0.12
CA LYS A 18 -5.89 7.06 0.26
C LYS A 18 -4.37 6.90 0.20
N GLY A 19 -3.84 5.90 0.90
CA GLY A 19 -2.40 5.61 0.86
C GLY A 19 -1.92 5.32 -0.55
N LEU A 20 -2.71 4.59 -1.33
CA LEU A 20 -2.36 4.21 -2.70
C LEU A 20 -2.62 5.30 -3.74
N ALA A 21 -3.36 6.35 -3.40
CA ALA A 21 -3.79 7.35 -4.37
C ALA A 21 -2.70 8.33 -4.83
N ASP A 22 -1.53 8.28 -4.24
CA ASP A 22 -0.42 9.18 -4.53
C ASP A 22 0.78 8.39 -5.03
N SER A 23 1.38 8.83 -6.14
CA SER A 23 2.50 8.12 -6.76
C SER A 23 3.73 8.04 -5.86
N ARG A 24 3.98 9.08 -5.06
CA ARG A 24 5.13 9.07 -4.14
C ARG A 24 4.93 8.03 -3.04
N ARG A 25 3.72 7.91 -2.54
CA ARG A 25 3.42 6.88 -1.54
C ARG A 25 3.56 5.48 -2.13
N ARG A 26 3.14 5.26 -3.37
CA ARG A 26 3.36 3.97 -4.03
C ARG A 26 4.84 3.68 -4.20
N GLN A 27 5.66 4.69 -4.51
CA GLN A 27 7.11 4.52 -4.62
C GLN A 27 7.73 4.14 -3.27
N ILE A 28 7.27 4.72 -2.17
CA ILE A 28 7.72 4.35 -0.83
C ILE A 28 7.38 2.87 -0.56
N LEU A 29 6.16 2.46 -0.89
CA LEU A 29 5.76 1.06 -0.71
C LEU A 29 6.62 0.11 -1.56
N ASP A 30 6.97 0.50 -2.78
CA ASP A 30 7.86 -0.29 -3.63
C ASP A 30 9.23 -0.47 -2.99
N LEU A 31 9.79 0.59 -2.41
CA LEU A 31 11.05 0.49 -1.69
C LEU A 31 10.95 -0.46 -0.51
N LEU A 32 9.87 -0.36 0.26
CA LEU A 32 9.66 -1.20 1.44
C LEU A 32 9.35 -2.64 1.07
N LYS A 33 8.80 -2.87 -0.11
CA LYS A 33 8.59 -4.22 -0.63
C LYS A 33 9.92 -4.95 -0.80
N ALA A 34 10.95 -4.23 -1.21
CA ALA A 34 12.27 -4.82 -1.40
C ALA A 34 12.94 -5.14 -0.06
N ARG A 35 12.87 -4.23 0.90
CA ARG A 35 13.42 -4.41 2.25
C ARG A 35 12.94 -3.30 3.18
N PRO A 36 13.07 -3.47 4.50
CA PRO A 36 12.82 -2.37 5.43
C PRO A 36 13.79 -1.22 5.19
N HIS A 37 13.33 -0.01 5.43
CA HIS A 37 14.12 1.21 5.32
C HIS A 37 13.93 2.07 6.55
N THR A 38 14.99 2.77 6.94
CA THR A 38 14.86 3.80 7.96
C THR A 38 14.17 5.03 7.38
N THR A 39 13.59 5.86 8.23
CA THR A 39 12.99 7.13 7.79
C THR A 39 14.03 7.99 7.08
N GLY A 40 15.27 8.01 7.58
CA GLY A 40 16.34 8.74 6.93
C GLY A 40 16.64 8.23 5.52
N GLU A 41 16.65 6.91 5.33
CA GLU A 41 16.85 6.32 4.01
C GLU A 41 15.74 6.71 3.04
N LEU A 42 14.49 6.68 3.50
CA LEU A 42 13.37 7.10 2.67
C LEU A 42 13.46 8.58 2.30
N CYS A 43 13.83 9.43 3.25
CA CYS A 43 14.01 10.85 2.97
C CYS A 43 15.11 11.09 1.93
N ARG A 44 16.21 10.37 2.04
CA ARG A 44 17.30 10.48 1.05
C ARG A 44 16.89 9.99 -0.33
N ALA A 45 16.06 8.97 -0.40
CA ALA A 45 15.60 8.45 -1.70
C ALA A 45 14.84 9.48 -2.51
N PHE A 46 14.20 10.44 -1.85
CA PHE A 46 13.36 11.46 -2.51
C PHE A 46 13.95 12.87 -2.41
N GLU A 47 15.17 13.04 -1.90
CA GLU A 47 15.69 14.37 -1.59
C GLU A 47 15.79 15.30 -2.80
N ALA A 48 15.93 14.76 -4.00
CA ALA A 48 15.97 15.57 -5.21
C ALA A 48 14.63 16.18 -5.58
N ALA A 49 13.52 15.63 -5.08
CA ALA A 49 12.17 16.03 -5.49
C ALA A 49 11.30 16.50 -4.32
N LEU A 50 11.54 16.04 -3.11
CA LEU A 50 10.68 16.30 -1.96
C LEU A 50 11.52 16.68 -0.75
N ASP A 51 10.99 17.61 0.06
CA ASP A 51 11.62 17.90 1.34
C ASP A 51 11.30 16.81 2.36
N ARG A 52 12.05 16.83 3.46
CA ARG A 52 11.92 15.83 4.51
C ARG A 52 10.51 15.80 5.13
N CYS A 53 9.93 16.99 5.35
CA CYS A 53 8.59 17.08 5.94
C CYS A 53 7.55 16.41 5.06
N THR A 54 7.63 16.62 3.76
CA THR A 54 6.70 16.02 2.81
C THR A 54 6.83 14.50 2.79
N VAL A 55 8.05 13.98 2.79
CA VAL A 55 8.27 12.53 2.85
C VAL A 55 7.69 11.97 4.15
N MET A 56 7.92 12.64 5.27
CA MET A 56 7.39 12.19 6.56
C MET A 56 5.86 12.22 6.61
N GLN A 57 5.23 13.19 5.93
CA GLN A 57 3.77 13.22 5.80
C GLN A 57 3.25 12.01 5.03
N HIS A 58 3.91 11.64 3.94
CA HIS A 58 3.55 10.44 3.18
C HIS A 58 3.70 9.17 4.01
N ILE A 59 4.80 9.06 4.75
CA ILE A 59 5.01 7.93 5.66
C ILE A 59 3.88 7.87 6.69
N GLY A 60 3.49 9.02 7.25
CA GLY A 60 2.40 9.10 8.22
C GLY A 60 1.06 8.62 7.66
N VAL A 61 0.74 8.99 6.42
CA VAL A 61 -0.47 8.53 5.75
C VAL A 61 -0.46 7.00 5.61
N LEU A 62 0.68 6.44 5.18
CA LEU A 62 0.83 5.00 5.02
C LEU A 62 0.77 4.26 6.37
N GLU A 63 1.33 4.85 7.40
CA GLU A 63 1.28 4.27 8.73
C GLU A 63 -0.15 4.24 9.28
N ARG A 64 -0.89 5.33 9.13
CA ARG A 64 -2.30 5.38 9.55
C ARG A 64 -3.18 4.40 8.78
N ALA A 65 -2.81 4.11 7.55
CA ALA A 65 -3.51 3.10 6.75
C ALA A 65 -3.15 1.66 7.16
N GLY A 66 -2.20 1.48 8.07
CA GLY A 66 -1.73 0.17 8.47
C GLY A 66 -0.77 -0.48 7.48
N LEU A 67 -0.32 0.25 6.46
CA LEU A 67 0.57 -0.26 5.42
C LEU A 67 2.04 -0.21 5.82
N ILE A 68 2.38 0.61 6.79
CA ILE A 68 3.72 0.69 7.37
C ILE A 68 3.62 0.39 8.86
N ILE A 69 4.49 -0.49 9.32
CA ILE A 69 4.71 -0.74 10.74
C ILE A 69 6.07 -0.14 11.08
N ALA A 70 6.08 0.76 12.07
CA ALA A 70 7.30 1.41 12.52
C ALA A 70 7.84 0.72 13.76
N ARG A 71 9.16 0.59 13.81
CA ARG A 71 9.85 0.04 14.97
C ARG A 71 11.09 0.87 15.26
N ARG A 72 11.23 1.31 16.51
CA ARG A 72 12.40 2.05 16.90
C ARG A 72 13.49 1.14 17.42
N GLU A 73 14.70 1.41 16.99
CA GLU A 73 15.91 0.82 17.54
C GLU A 73 16.86 1.97 17.88
N GLY A 74 16.95 2.29 19.19
CA GLY A 74 17.66 3.49 19.63
C GLY A 74 17.00 4.74 19.09
N ARG A 75 17.74 5.56 18.35
CA ARG A 75 17.21 6.78 17.73
C ARG A 75 16.74 6.55 16.31
N THR A 76 16.86 5.34 15.80
CA THR A 76 16.53 5.00 14.43
C THR A 76 15.12 4.45 14.36
N ARG A 77 14.33 5.00 13.43
CA ARG A 77 13.00 4.50 13.16
C ARG A 77 13.07 3.65 11.88
N TRP A 78 12.75 2.38 12.02
CA TRP A 78 12.66 1.44 10.91
C TRP A 78 11.22 1.32 10.44
N ASN A 79 11.02 1.29 9.13
CA ASN A 79 9.71 1.16 8.51
C ASN A 79 9.64 -0.16 7.76
N TYR A 80 8.60 -0.93 8.04
CA TYR A 80 8.36 -2.25 7.45
C TYR A 80 7.05 -2.21 6.70
N LEU A 81 7.02 -2.87 5.54
CA LEU A 81 5.77 -3.03 4.81
C LEU A 81 4.87 -4.04 5.54
N ASN A 82 3.63 -3.67 5.75
CA ASN A 82 2.59 -4.60 6.19
C ASN A 82 1.64 -4.83 5.01
N ALA A 83 1.70 -6.02 4.43
CA ALA A 83 0.90 -6.34 3.26
C ALA A 83 -0.52 -6.83 3.59
N ALA A 84 -0.84 -7.04 4.87
CA ALA A 84 -2.15 -7.58 5.26
C ALA A 84 -3.34 -6.76 4.75
N PRO A 85 -3.33 -5.41 4.84
CA PRO A 85 -4.45 -4.63 4.28
C PRO A 85 -4.62 -4.80 2.78
N PHE A 86 -3.54 -5.01 2.04
CA PHE A 86 -3.63 -5.27 0.60
C PHE A 86 -4.32 -6.59 0.32
N LYS A 87 -4.02 -7.63 1.09
CA LYS A 87 -4.66 -8.93 0.93
C LYS A 87 -6.15 -8.83 1.20
N ASP A 88 -6.55 -8.08 2.22
CA ASP A 88 -7.96 -7.89 2.54
C ASP A 88 -8.71 -7.20 1.41
N ILE A 89 -8.14 -6.16 0.83
CA ILE A 89 -8.71 -5.45 -0.31
C ILE A 89 -8.81 -6.39 -1.52
N TYR A 90 -7.73 -7.12 -1.80
CA TYR A 90 -7.70 -8.05 -2.90
C TYR A 90 -8.80 -9.12 -2.76
N ASP A 91 -8.90 -9.72 -1.59
CA ASP A 91 -9.88 -10.80 -1.36
C ASP A 91 -11.32 -10.30 -1.49
N ARG A 92 -11.60 -9.08 -1.03
CA ARG A 92 -12.97 -8.55 -1.04
C ARG A 92 -13.37 -7.90 -2.35
N TRP A 93 -12.42 -7.21 -3.00
CA TRP A 93 -12.77 -6.34 -4.12
C TRP A 93 -12.18 -6.75 -5.45
N ILE A 94 -11.03 -7.39 -5.46
CA ILE A 94 -10.26 -7.57 -6.69
C ILE A 94 -10.29 -9.00 -7.20
N SER A 95 -10.20 -9.99 -6.31
CA SER A 95 -10.04 -11.39 -6.71
C SER A 95 -11.17 -11.88 -7.61
N ALA A 96 -12.42 -11.52 -7.30
CA ALA A 96 -13.57 -11.91 -8.11
C ALA A 96 -13.47 -11.34 -9.52
N TYR A 97 -13.11 -10.05 -9.62
CA TYR A 97 -12.97 -9.41 -10.94
C TYR A 97 -11.80 -9.98 -11.73
N ALA A 98 -10.70 -10.30 -11.04
CA ALA A 98 -9.54 -10.89 -11.69
C ALA A 98 -9.89 -12.26 -12.27
N THR A 99 -10.63 -13.08 -11.53
CA THR A 99 -11.09 -14.39 -11.97
C THR A 99 -12.00 -14.25 -13.18
N ASP A 100 -12.99 -13.35 -13.12
CA ASP A 100 -13.92 -13.12 -14.21
C ASP A 100 -13.20 -12.64 -15.47
N ALA A 101 -12.22 -11.75 -15.32
CA ALA A 101 -11.43 -11.27 -16.45
C ALA A 101 -10.63 -12.40 -17.10
N VAL A 102 -10.02 -13.26 -16.28
CA VAL A 102 -9.26 -14.40 -16.78
C VAL A 102 -10.18 -15.36 -17.52
N ASP A 103 -11.37 -15.66 -16.98
CA ASP A 103 -12.33 -16.55 -17.62
C ASP A 103 -12.83 -15.96 -18.94
N LEU A 104 -13.09 -14.67 -18.98
CA LEU A 104 -13.51 -13.98 -20.21
C LEU A 104 -12.43 -14.06 -21.28
N LEU A 105 -11.18 -13.76 -20.90
CA LEU A 105 -10.05 -13.83 -21.83
C LEU A 105 -9.84 -15.25 -22.34
N ALA A 106 -9.99 -16.26 -21.49
CA ALA A 106 -9.87 -17.66 -21.89
C ALA A 106 -10.95 -18.03 -22.91
N ARG A 107 -12.18 -17.57 -22.70
CA ARG A 107 -13.29 -17.81 -23.64
C ARG A 107 -13.05 -17.15 -24.99
N LEU A 108 -12.61 -15.89 -24.97
CA LEU A 108 -12.28 -15.16 -26.19
C LEU A 108 -11.18 -15.86 -26.98
N LYS A 109 -10.16 -16.34 -26.29
CA LYS A 109 -9.07 -17.08 -26.93
C LYS A 109 -9.58 -18.33 -27.59
N ARG A 110 -10.43 -19.12 -26.93
CA ARG A 110 -11.01 -20.32 -27.52
C ARG A 110 -11.85 -20.01 -28.74
N ASP A 111 -12.67 -18.96 -28.67
CA ASP A 111 -13.51 -18.56 -29.78
C ASP A 111 -12.69 -18.17 -31.01
N LEU A 112 -11.62 -17.42 -30.80
CA LEU A 112 -10.72 -17.00 -31.87
C LEU A 112 -9.95 -18.17 -32.47
N GLU A 113 -9.51 -19.11 -31.65
CA GLU A 113 -8.77 -20.28 -32.11
C GLU A 113 -9.69 -21.31 -32.80
N GLY A 114 -10.95 -21.35 -32.42
CA GLY A 114 -11.93 -22.29 -33.01
C GLY A 114 -12.56 -21.81 -34.29
N ALA A 115 -12.29 -20.57 -34.69
CA ALA A 115 -12.87 -19.99 -35.90
C ALA A 115 -12.08 -20.36 -37.20
#